data_af3db013300c17a999ed187f76ea0ff3
#
_entry.id   af3db013300c17a999ed187f76ea0ff3
#
_cell.length_a   1.000
_cell.length_b   1.000
_cell.length_c   1.000
_cell.angle_alpha   90.00
_cell.angle_beta   90.00
_cell.angle_gamma   90.00
#
_symmetry.space_group_name_H-M   'P 1'
#
loop_
_entity.id
_entity.type
_entity.pdbx_description
1 polymer ?
#
loop_
_entity_poly.entity_id
_entity_poly.type
_entity_poly.pdbx_seq_one_letter_code
_entity_poly.pdbx_strand_id
1 'polypeptide(L)'
;MLFRSVLKLATKVVVPLQASVFDIHATQSFLAELAEHKQASGLQIGVVANRVKEHTKAAEHLIEFLQTLDVPLVGQLRDTQNYAHLAAHGLSLWDVPATKVEKDLAQWAPVLGWLDQA
;
A
#
# COMPACT_ATOMS: atom_id res chain seq x y z
N MET A 1 -7.52 -22.90 -2.02
CA MET A 1 -6.73 -22.08 -1.12
C MET A 1 -7.38 -20.73 -0.96
N LEU A 2 -7.36 -20.20 0.25
CA LEU A 2 -8.03 -18.93 0.58
C LEU A 2 -7.57 -17.77 -0.30
N PHE A 3 -6.26 -17.65 -0.52
CA PHE A 3 -5.68 -16.60 -1.35
C PHE A 3 -6.30 -16.54 -2.75
N ARG A 4 -6.32 -17.67 -3.46
CA ARG A 4 -6.89 -17.73 -4.81
C ARG A 4 -8.40 -17.51 -4.82
N SER A 5 -9.09 -18.01 -3.80
CA SER A 5 -10.54 -17.82 -3.68
C SER A 5 -10.89 -16.34 -3.48
N VAL A 6 -10.11 -15.64 -2.66
CA VAL A 6 -10.30 -14.20 -2.44
C VAL A 6 -10.03 -13.41 -3.70
N LEU A 7 -8.97 -13.75 -4.44
CA LEU A 7 -8.62 -13.05 -5.69
C LEU A 7 -9.70 -13.17 -6.77
N LYS A 8 -10.42 -14.28 -6.80
CA LYS A 8 -11.54 -14.45 -7.75
C LYS A 8 -12.68 -13.48 -7.51
N LEU A 9 -12.84 -13.02 -6.27
CA LEU A 9 -13.91 -12.10 -5.88
C LEU A 9 -13.45 -10.64 -5.88
N ALA A 10 -12.13 -10.40 -5.87
CA ALA A 10 -11.58 -9.06 -5.81
C ALA A 10 -11.56 -8.39 -7.17
N THR A 11 -11.81 -7.08 -7.21
CA THR A 11 -11.63 -6.25 -8.40
C THR A 11 -10.33 -5.45 -8.33
N LYS A 12 -9.88 -5.15 -7.12
CA LYS A 12 -8.63 -4.44 -6.86
C LYS A 12 -7.88 -5.10 -5.71
N VAL A 13 -6.54 -5.07 -5.80
CA VAL A 13 -5.65 -5.54 -4.74
C VAL A 13 -4.69 -4.42 -4.40
N VAL A 14 -4.60 -4.09 -3.11
CA VAL A 14 -3.60 -3.16 -2.58
C VAL A 14 -2.52 -3.98 -1.89
N VAL A 15 -1.27 -3.80 -2.31
CA VAL A 15 -0.12 -4.51 -1.76
C VAL A 15 0.73 -3.54 -0.96
N PRO A 16 0.75 -3.63 0.38
CA PRO A 16 1.62 -2.78 1.18
C PRO A 16 3.03 -3.37 1.25
N LEU A 17 4.04 -2.53 1.05
CA LEU A 17 5.44 -2.92 1.12
C LEU A 17 6.18 -1.98 2.08
N GLN A 18 6.94 -2.54 3.01
CA GLN A 18 7.76 -1.80 3.96
C GLN A 18 9.23 -1.87 3.57
N ALA A 19 9.92 -0.72 3.63
CA ALA A 19 11.34 -0.65 3.31
C ALA A 19 12.19 -1.50 4.24
N SER A 20 11.82 -1.59 5.52
CA SER A 20 12.60 -2.32 6.53
C SER A 20 12.52 -3.84 6.41
N VAL A 21 11.48 -4.37 5.77
CA VAL A 21 11.29 -5.82 5.58
C VAL A 21 11.17 -6.18 4.10
N PHE A 22 11.68 -5.30 3.25
CA PHE A 22 11.57 -5.43 1.83
C PHE A 22 12.55 -6.47 1.27
N ASP A 23 12.01 -7.44 0.56
CA ASP A 23 12.78 -8.47 -0.14
C ASP A 23 12.43 -8.43 -1.63
N ILE A 24 13.38 -8.07 -2.46
CA ILE A 24 13.16 -7.90 -3.90
C ILE A 24 12.65 -9.20 -4.54
N HIS A 25 13.28 -10.33 -4.23
CA HIS A 25 12.93 -11.60 -4.86
C HIS A 25 11.54 -12.07 -4.48
N ALA A 26 11.22 -12.00 -3.17
CA ALA A 26 9.90 -12.37 -2.68
C ALA A 26 8.81 -11.47 -3.25
N THR A 27 9.08 -10.17 -3.34
CA THR A 27 8.15 -9.20 -3.89
C THR A 27 7.90 -9.45 -5.38
N GLN A 28 8.97 -9.67 -6.15
CA GLN A 28 8.86 -9.95 -7.58
C GLN A 28 8.06 -11.23 -7.83
N SER A 29 8.31 -12.30 -7.06
CA SER A 29 7.57 -13.55 -7.17
C SER A 29 6.10 -13.36 -6.85
N PHE A 30 5.79 -12.63 -5.79
CA PHE A 30 4.41 -12.36 -5.40
C PHE A 30 3.67 -11.55 -6.46
N LEU A 31 4.29 -10.50 -6.98
CA LEU A 31 3.68 -9.66 -8.01
C LEU A 31 3.49 -10.41 -9.33
N ALA A 32 4.43 -11.31 -9.68
CA ALA A 32 4.29 -12.16 -10.85
C ALA A 32 3.08 -13.11 -10.72
N GLU A 33 2.88 -13.67 -9.54
CA GLU A 33 1.71 -14.51 -9.26
C GLU A 33 0.41 -13.71 -9.36
N LEU A 34 0.37 -12.49 -8.83
CA LEU A 34 -0.78 -11.61 -8.98
C LEU A 34 -1.04 -11.23 -10.44
N ALA A 35 0.01 -11.04 -11.23
CA ALA A 35 -0.13 -10.70 -12.65
C ALA A 35 -0.82 -11.80 -13.45
N GLU A 36 -0.59 -13.06 -13.11
CA GLU A 36 -1.29 -14.20 -13.72
C GLU A 36 -2.80 -14.11 -13.47
N HIS A 37 -3.19 -13.78 -12.25
CA HIS A 37 -4.60 -13.60 -11.89
C HIS A 37 -5.21 -12.36 -12.55
N LYS A 38 -4.42 -11.28 -12.70
CA LYS A 38 -4.86 -10.07 -13.39
C LYS A 38 -5.29 -10.35 -14.82
N GLN A 39 -4.50 -11.15 -15.54
CA GLN A 39 -4.83 -11.50 -16.93
C GLN A 39 -6.13 -12.31 -17.05
N ALA A 40 -6.39 -13.16 -16.06
CA ALA A 40 -7.55 -14.03 -16.08
C ALA A 40 -8.85 -13.33 -15.65
N SER A 41 -8.78 -12.34 -14.76
CA SER A 41 -9.95 -11.76 -14.09
C SER A 41 -10.10 -10.24 -14.22
N GLY A 42 -9.18 -9.55 -14.90
CA GLY A 42 -9.21 -8.10 -15.01
C GLY A 42 -8.88 -7.38 -13.71
N LEU A 43 -8.19 -8.07 -12.81
CA LEU A 43 -7.81 -7.55 -11.49
C LEU A 43 -6.88 -6.34 -11.62
N GLN A 44 -7.14 -5.28 -10.88
CA GLN A 44 -6.26 -4.12 -10.79
C GLN A 44 -5.39 -4.24 -9.55
N ILE A 45 -4.08 -3.99 -9.71
CA ILE A 45 -3.10 -4.12 -8.63
C ILE A 45 -2.45 -2.77 -8.39
N GLY A 46 -2.42 -2.32 -7.15
CA GLY A 46 -1.72 -1.10 -6.73
C GLY A 46 -0.83 -1.38 -5.54
N VAL A 47 0.30 -0.70 -5.47
CA VAL A 47 1.26 -0.86 -4.38
C VAL A 47 1.24 0.40 -3.51
N VAL A 48 1.29 0.21 -2.20
CA VAL A 48 1.43 1.28 -1.22
C VAL A 48 2.74 1.10 -0.48
N ALA A 49 3.60 2.11 -0.52
CA ALA A 49 4.79 2.13 0.31
C ALA A 49 4.36 2.46 1.73
N ASN A 50 4.54 1.52 2.66
CA ASN A 50 4.03 1.62 4.01
C ASN A 50 5.17 1.84 5.01
N ARG A 51 4.89 2.57 6.08
CA ARG A 51 5.83 2.88 7.15
C ARG A 51 7.13 3.49 6.61
N VAL A 52 6.98 4.45 5.71
CA VAL A 52 8.12 5.11 5.06
C VAL A 52 8.74 6.12 6.03
N LYS A 53 10.00 5.92 6.36
CA LYS A 53 10.81 6.92 7.06
C LYS A 53 11.46 7.80 6.00
N GLU A 54 10.96 9.01 5.84
CA GLU A 54 11.46 9.96 4.86
C GLU A 54 12.96 10.20 5.05
N HIS A 55 13.67 10.44 3.95
CA HIS A 55 15.10 10.75 3.93
C HIS A 55 16.02 9.61 4.39
N THR A 56 15.56 8.36 4.35
CA THR A 56 16.39 7.20 4.62
C THR A 56 16.77 6.50 3.32
N LYS A 57 17.93 5.84 3.30
CA LYS A 57 18.35 5.05 2.14
C LYS A 57 17.41 3.88 1.87
N ALA A 58 16.89 3.28 2.92
CA ALA A 58 15.93 2.18 2.77
C ALA A 58 14.67 2.63 2.03
N ALA A 59 14.16 3.82 2.36
CA ALA A 59 13.01 4.38 1.66
C ALA A 59 13.32 4.69 0.21
N GLU A 60 14.50 5.26 -0.07
CA GLU A 60 14.95 5.54 -1.44
C GLU A 60 15.03 4.26 -2.28
N HIS A 61 15.62 3.21 -1.73
CA HIS A 61 15.75 1.92 -2.42
C HIS A 61 14.39 1.30 -2.72
N LEU A 62 13.45 1.36 -1.78
CA LEU A 62 12.10 0.85 -2.00
C LEU A 62 11.41 1.60 -3.14
N ILE A 63 11.46 2.93 -3.12
CA ILE A 63 10.80 3.75 -4.15
C ILE A 63 11.45 3.51 -5.53
N GLU A 64 12.78 3.45 -5.61
CA GLU A 64 13.48 3.15 -6.86
C GLU A 64 13.03 1.79 -7.42
N PHE A 65 12.95 0.77 -6.57
CA PHE A 65 12.47 -0.54 -6.99
C PHE A 65 11.03 -0.48 -7.51
N LEU A 66 10.15 0.22 -6.80
CA LEU A 66 8.75 0.33 -7.20
C LEU A 66 8.58 1.03 -8.55
N GLN A 67 9.46 1.96 -8.88
CA GLN A 67 9.44 2.65 -10.17
C GLN A 67 9.82 1.73 -11.34
N THR A 68 10.48 0.61 -11.07
CA THR A 68 10.84 -0.36 -12.10
C THR A 68 9.72 -1.36 -12.42
N LEU A 69 8.67 -1.38 -11.63
CA LEU A 69 7.57 -2.32 -11.77
C LEU A 69 6.47 -1.80 -12.69
N ASP A 70 5.74 -2.73 -13.30
CA ASP A 70 4.58 -2.40 -14.14
C ASP A 70 3.29 -2.14 -13.33
N VAL A 71 3.40 -2.14 -12.01
CA VAL A 71 2.26 -1.86 -11.13
C VAL A 71 2.37 -0.45 -10.58
N PRO A 72 1.27 0.31 -10.48
CA PRO A 72 1.34 1.69 -9.99
C PRO A 72 1.62 1.75 -8.49
N LEU A 73 2.46 2.71 -8.11
CA LEU A 73 2.58 3.13 -6.72
C LEU A 73 1.42 4.11 -6.44
N VAL A 74 0.44 3.66 -5.69
CA VAL A 74 -0.78 4.44 -5.48
C VAL A 74 -0.74 5.33 -4.25
N GLY A 75 0.24 5.14 -3.38
CA GLY A 75 0.42 6.02 -2.23
C GLY A 75 1.63 5.66 -1.39
N GLN A 76 2.01 6.59 -0.52
CA GLN A 76 3.10 6.41 0.45
C GLN A 76 2.58 6.86 1.81
N LEU A 77 2.66 5.97 2.79
CA LEU A 77 2.25 6.24 4.15
C LEU A 77 3.50 6.31 5.04
N ARG A 78 3.63 7.39 5.80
CA ARG A 78 4.81 7.60 6.65
C ARG A 78 4.78 6.69 7.87
N ASP A 79 5.97 6.45 8.42
CA ASP A 79 6.14 5.78 9.71
C ASP A 79 5.85 6.81 10.81
N THR A 80 4.75 6.61 11.52
CA THR A 80 4.31 7.51 12.58
C THR A 80 3.64 6.73 13.70
N GLN A 81 3.73 7.23 14.91
CA GLN A 81 3.05 6.64 16.07
C GLN A 81 1.54 6.94 16.07
N ASN A 82 1.07 7.82 15.21
CA ASN A 82 -0.34 8.21 15.19
C ASN A 82 -1.29 7.04 15.03
N TYR A 83 -0.96 6.09 14.14
CA TYR A 83 -1.82 4.92 13.94
C TYR A 83 -1.93 4.05 15.18
N ALA A 84 -0.80 3.76 15.82
CA ALA A 84 -0.79 2.96 17.03
C ALA A 84 -1.49 3.69 18.20
N HIS A 85 -1.26 4.99 18.33
CA HIS A 85 -1.89 5.82 19.35
C HIS A 85 -3.40 5.82 19.21
N LEU A 86 -3.91 6.02 18.01
CA LEU A 86 -5.34 6.02 17.74
C LEU A 86 -5.94 4.62 17.94
N ALA A 87 -5.28 3.59 17.43
CA ALA A 87 -5.74 2.20 17.56
C ALA A 87 -5.85 1.77 19.01
N ALA A 88 -4.95 2.23 19.88
CA ALA A 88 -4.99 1.93 21.32
C ALA A 88 -6.26 2.47 21.98
N HIS A 89 -6.91 3.48 21.41
CA HIS A 89 -8.16 4.05 21.87
C HIS A 89 -9.37 3.61 21.03
N GLY A 90 -9.19 2.65 20.14
CA GLY A 90 -10.25 2.19 19.24
C GLY A 90 -10.62 3.21 18.17
N LEU A 91 -9.71 4.09 17.80
CA LEU A 91 -9.97 5.19 16.86
C LEU A 91 -9.15 5.03 15.57
N SER A 92 -9.63 5.63 14.49
CA SER A 92 -8.92 5.78 13.22
C SER A 92 -8.60 7.25 12.97
N LEU A 93 -7.89 7.54 11.86
CA LEU A 93 -7.59 8.91 11.45
C LEU A 93 -8.84 9.77 11.27
N TRP A 94 -9.96 9.16 10.90
CA TRP A 94 -11.20 9.87 10.62
C TRP A 94 -12.06 10.13 11.85
N ASP A 95 -11.64 9.63 13.01
CA ASP A 95 -12.38 9.80 14.28
C ASP A 95 -11.89 11.00 15.10
N VAL A 96 -10.88 11.72 14.64
CA VAL A 96 -10.29 12.87 15.34
C VAL A 96 -10.32 14.10 14.43
N PRO A 97 -10.16 15.32 14.99
CA PRO A 97 -10.12 16.52 14.15
C PRO A 97 -9.03 16.43 13.07
N ALA A 98 -9.38 16.80 11.85
CA ALA A 98 -8.50 16.68 10.69
C ALA A 98 -7.18 17.44 10.88
N THR A 99 -7.20 18.53 11.61
CA THR A 99 -5.99 19.34 11.89
C THR A 99 -4.90 18.59 12.65
N LYS A 100 -5.27 17.54 13.39
CA LYS A 100 -4.30 16.74 14.16
C LYS A 100 -3.61 15.66 13.32
N VAL A 101 -4.22 15.27 12.20
CA VAL A 101 -3.73 14.18 11.35
C VAL A 101 -3.70 14.60 9.87
N GLU A 102 -3.52 15.87 9.62
CA GLU A 102 -3.60 16.47 8.29
C GLU A 102 -2.65 15.82 7.29
N LYS A 103 -1.38 15.62 7.69
CA LYS A 103 -0.38 14.99 6.82
C LYS A 103 -0.78 13.55 6.47
N ASP A 104 -1.26 12.81 7.46
CA ASP A 104 -1.65 11.41 7.25
C ASP A 104 -2.88 11.30 6.35
N LEU A 105 -3.87 12.16 6.54
CA LEU A 105 -5.04 12.20 5.66
C LEU A 105 -4.65 12.55 4.23
N ALA A 106 -3.71 13.49 4.05
CA ALA A 106 -3.22 13.87 2.73
C ALA A 106 -2.53 12.70 2.03
N GLN A 107 -1.82 11.84 2.77
CA GLN A 107 -1.17 10.66 2.22
C GLN A 107 -2.17 9.58 1.81
N TRP A 108 -3.29 9.48 2.51
CA TRP A 108 -4.35 8.53 2.17
C TRP A 108 -5.17 8.94 0.95
N ALA A 109 -5.24 10.23 0.64
CA ALA A 109 -6.09 10.72 -0.45
C ALA A 109 -5.80 10.03 -1.80
N PRO A 110 -4.54 9.86 -2.26
CA PRO A 110 -4.29 9.15 -3.52
C PRO A 110 -4.73 7.68 -3.47
N VAL A 111 -4.57 7.01 -2.33
CA VAL A 111 -4.97 5.60 -2.16
C VAL A 111 -6.48 5.46 -2.30
N LEU A 112 -7.24 6.32 -1.61
CA LEU A 112 -8.69 6.31 -1.67
C LEU A 112 -9.18 6.67 -3.07
N GLY A 113 -8.54 7.63 -3.72
CA GLY A 113 -8.88 8.00 -5.09
C GLY A 113 -8.68 6.83 -6.06
N TRP A 114 -7.60 6.08 -5.91
CA TRP A 114 -7.35 4.90 -6.74
C TRP A 114 -8.41 3.81 -6.49
N LEU A 115 -8.79 3.58 -5.23
CA LEU A 115 -9.80 2.59 -4.89
C LEU A 115 -11.18 2.94 -5.45
N ASP A 116 -11.49 4.22 -5.55
CA ASP A 116 -12.78 4.70 -6.06
C ASP A 116 -12.86 4.75 -7.60
N GLN A 117 -11.75 4.57 -8.30
CA GLN A 117 -11.76 4.50 -9.76
C GLN A 117 -12.47 3.24 -10.23
N ALA A 118 -13.19 3.38 -11.31
CA ALA A 118 -13.91 2.26 -11.93
C ALA A 118 -12.96 1.23 -12.56
#